data_b8f08f9eec0b06963ebf8c8d25e66217
#
_entry.id   b8f08f9eec0b06963ebf8c8d25e66217
#
_cell.length_a   1.000
_cell.length_b   1.000
_cell.length_c   1.000
_cell.angle_alpha   90.00
_cell.angle_beta   90.00
_cell.angle_gamma   90.00
#
_symmetry.space_group_name_H-M   'P 1'
#
loop_
_entity.id
_entity.type
_entity.pdbx_description
1 polymer ?
#
loop_
_entity_poly.entity_id
_entity_poly.type
_entity_poly.pdbx_seq_one_letter_code
_entity_poly.pdbx_strand_id
1 'polypeptide(L)'
;ERKPKASAENSTDVEQLDISQVAEKKVYIFPPLKLLSLPKSRINKGAMERSLKETAMKLQKTLDSFGVQVTITDVSCGPAVTRYELQPEQGVKVSKITALSDDIKLNLAAADIRIEAPIPGKAAVGIEVPNKENSTVALREMLDSQEFKEHPSDIAFAVGKDIGGQVVVTDIAKMPHLLIAGATGSGKSVCINTLIMSILYKSNPSDVRLIMVDPKVVELSVYNGIPHLLIPVVTDPKKAAAALNWAVMEMTERYKKFADAGVRDLKGYNDKVAQVEHLNDEEVQKLPQIVIIIDELADLMMVAPGEVEDAICRLAQLARAAGIHLVIA
;
A
#
# COMPACT_ATOMS: atom_id res chain seq x y z
N GLU A 1 -70.18 -3.34 -5.23
CA GLU A 1 -69.10 -3.88 -6.07
C GLU A 1 -67.87 -2.99 -5.94
N ARG A 2 -66.88 -3.43 -5.16
CA ARG A 2 -65.59 -2.78 -5.03
C ARG A 2 -64.57 -3.56 -5.86
N LYS A 3 -64.00 -2.91 -6.87
CA LYS A 3 -62.86 -3.41 -7.64
C LYS A 3 -61.59 -3.37 -6.76
N PRO A 4 -60.70 -4.37 -6.83
CA PRO A 4 -59.44 -4.35 -6.12
C PRO A 4 -58.45 -3.46 -6.86
N LYS A 5 -57.71 -2.63 -6.09
CA LYS A 5 -56.55 -1.87 -6.55
C LYS A 5 -55.36 -2.81 -6.81
N ALA A 6 -54.81 -2.74 -8.02
CA ALA A 6 -53.56 -3.39 -8.37
C ALA A 6 -52.40 -2.79 -7.57
N SER A 7 -51.63 -3.64 -6.94
CA SER A 7 -50.34 -3.31 -6.33
C SER A 7 -49.33 -3.02 -7.44
N ALA A 8 -48.78 -1.79 -7.45
CA ALA A 8 -47.67 -1.46 -8.28
C ALA A 8 -46.41 -2.15 -7.72
N GLU A 9 -45.89 -3.11 -8.46
CA GLU A 9 -44.55 -3.64 -8.26
C GLU A 9 -43.54 -2.54 -8.68
N ASN A 10 -42.84 -2.02 -7.67
CA ASN A 10 -41.66 -1.22 -7.91
C ASN A 10 -40.53 -2.14 -8.38
N SER A 11 -40.40 -2.31 -9.69
CA SER A 11 -39.18 -2.79 -10.30
C SER A 11 -38.13 -1.67 -10.22
N THR A 12 -37.22 -1.74 -9.27
CA THR A 12 -35.98 -0.96 -9.28
C THR A 12 -35.14 -1.47 -10.46
N ASP A 13 -35.18 -0.76 -11.58
CA ASP A 13 -34.23 -0.90 -12.66
C ASP A 13 -32.82 -0.58 -12.12
N VAL A 14 -32.09 -1.61 -11.74
CA VAL A 14 -30.65 -1.52 -11.53
C VAL A 14 -30.06 -1.41 -12.94
N GLU A 15 -29.67 -0.19 -13.37
CA GLU A 15 -28.88 -0.01 -14.58
C GLU A 15 -27.65 -0.92 -14.49
N GLN A 16 -27.67 -1.99 -15.26
CA GLN A 16 -26.49 -2.86 -15.40
C GLN A 16 -25.38 -2.04 -16.05
N LEU A 17 -24.29 -1.85 -15.30
CA LEU A 17 -23.07 -1.24 -15.82
C LEU A 17 -22.52 -2.14 -16.94
N ASP A 18 -22.63 -1.69 -18.18
CA ASP A 18 -22.08 -2.38 -19.34
C ASP A 18 -20.55 -2.20 -19.37
N ILE A 19 -19.82 -3.19 -18.88
CA ILE A 19 -18.35 -3.22 -18.81
C ILE A 19 -17.74 -3.90 -20.04
N SER A 20 -18.55 -4.27 -21.02
CA SER A 20 -18.15 -5.09 -22.18
C SER A 20 -17.38 -4.35 -23.29
N GLN A 21 -16.95 -3.10 -23.10
CA GLN A 21 -16.10 -2.42 -24.08
C GLN A 21 -14.69 -3.00 -24.08
N VAL A 22 -14.49 -4.04 -24.89
CA VAL A 22 -13.17 -4.57 -25.25
C VAL A 22 -12.39 -3.48 -25.97
N ALA A 23 -11.48 -2.83 -25.25
CA ALA A 23 -10.55 -1.88 -25.86
C ALA A 23 -9.60 -2.61 -26.80
N GLU A 24 -9.44 -2.08 -28.03
CA GLU A 24 -8.42 -2.52 -28.99
C GLU A 24 -7.07 -2.76 -28.26
N LYS A 25 -6.35 -3.83 -28.63
CA LYS A 25 -5.01 -4.19 -28.10
C LYS A 25 -3.98 -3.11 -28.48
N LYS A 26 -4.07 -1.91 -27.89
CA LYS A 26 -3.02 -0.91 -28.01
C LYS A 26 -1.85 -1.35 -27.12
N VAL A 27 -0.66 -1.38 -27.70
CA VAL A 27 0.58 -1.66 -26.94
C VAL A 27 0.72 -0.62 -25.84
N TYR A 28 0.70 -1.05 -24.57
CA TYR A 28 0.88 -0.15 -23.44
C TYR A 28 2.35 0.30 -23.36
N ILE A 29 2.56 1.59 -23.32
CA ILE A 29 3.88 2.19 -23.15
C ILE A 29 4.01 2.63 -21.69
N PHE A 30 4.91 2.00 -20.94
CA PHE A 30 5.14 2.35 -19.54
C PHE A 30 5.61 3.80 -19.40
N PRO A 31 5.11 4.53 -18.39
CA PRO A 31 5.56 5.88 -18.12
C PRO A 31 7.07 5.89 -17.81
N PRO A 32 7.87 6.75 -18.46
CA PRO A 32 9.30 6.79 -18.19
C PRO A 32 9.57 7.47 -16.83
N LEU A 33 10.53 6.94 -16.06
CA LEU A 33 10.92 7.48 -14.74
C LEU A 33 11.30 8.96 -14.75
N LYS A 34 11.70 9.51 -15.92
CA LYS A 34 12.02 10.94 -16.08
C LYS A 34 10.84 11.89 -15.84
N LEU A 35 9.60 11.39 -15.88
CA LEU A 35 8.40 12.17 -15.54
C LEU A 35 8.30 12.45 -14.05
N LEU A 36 8.95 11.66 -13.22
CA LEU A 36 8.99 11.84 -11.77
C LEU A 36 10.17 12.73 -11.38
N SER A 37 9.92 13.61 -10.42
CA SER A 37 10.95 14.50 -9.88
C SER A 37 12.07 13.71 -9.20
N LEU A 38 13.30 14.16 -9.38
CA LEU A 38 14.44 13.66 -8.61
C LEU A 38 14.32 14.07 -7.14
N PRO A 39 14.84 13.26 -6.20
CA PRO A 39 14.90 13.67 -4.81
C PRO A 39 15.70 14.97 -4.70
N LYS A 40 15.14 15.94 -3.97
CA LYS A 40 15.83 17.21 -3.72
C LYS A 40 16.96 16.96 -2.71
N SER A 41 18.06 16.41 -3.15
CA SER A 41 19.24 16.19 -2.31
C SER A 41 19.89 17.55 -1.98
N ARG A 42 19.47 18.17 -0.88
CA ARG A 42 20.18 19.31 -0.28
C ARG A 42 20.93 18.93 0.99
N ILE A 43 20.98 17.65 1.35
CA ILE A 43 21.69 17.23 2.55
C ILE A 43 23.17 17.23 2.24
N ASN A 44 23.88 18.16 2.86
CA ASN A 44 25.34 18.14 2.86
C ASN A 44 25.80 16.91 3.66
N LYS A 45 26.20 15.83 2.94
CA LYS A 45 26.60 14.55 3.55
C LYS A 45 27.61 14.74 4.69
N GLY A 46 28.58 15.65 4.52
CA GLY A 46 29.59 15.93 5.54
C GLY A 46 29.02 16.61 6.80
N ALA A 47 28.04 17.49 6.65
CA ALA A 47 27.37 18.10 7.80
C ALA A 47 26.49 17.08 8.54
N MET A 48 25.81 16.21 7.80
CA MET A 48 25.00 15.12 8.35
C MET A 48 25.87 14.13 9.15
N GLU A 49 26.97 13.65 8.59
CA GLU A 49 27.89 12.73 9.29
C GLU A 49 28.44 13.33 10.59
N ARG A 50 28.80 14.62 10.58
CA ARG A 50 29.23 15.32 11.80
C ARG A 50 28.13 15.35 12.85
N SER A 51 26.91 15.72 12.45
CA SER A 51 25.75 15.75 13.38
C SER A 51 25.43 14.38 13.96
N LEU A 52 25.53 13.30 13.16
CA LEU A 52 25.34 11.93 13.63
C LEU A 52 26.40 11.55 14.68
N LYS A 53 27.67 11.83 14.42
CA LYS A 53 28.77 11.57 15.36
C LYS A 53 28.63 12.38 16.65
N GLU A 54 28.28 13.66 16.54
CA GLU A 54 28.05 14.53 17.71
C GLU A 54 26.90 14.00 18.59
N THR A 55 25.79 13.58 17.98
CA THR A 55 24.66 12.99 18.69
C THR A 55 25.02 11.66 19.34
N ALA A 56 25.79 10.80 18.64
CA ALA A 56 26.30 9.55 19.19
C ALA A 56 27.17 9.77 20.42
N MET A 57 28.15 10.68 20.33
CA MET A 57 29.02 11.01 21.47
C MET A 57 28.23 11.61 22.64
N LYS A 58 27.24 12.46 22.36
CA LYS A 58 26.40 13.09 23.39
C LYS A 58 25.53 12.05 24.09
N LEU A 59 24.97 11.08 23.32
CA LEU A 59 24.20 9.98 23.86
C LEU A 59 25.03 9.08 24.78
N GLN A 60 26.21 8.68 24.34
CA GLN A 60 27.14 7.87 25.13
C GLN A 60 27.53 8.59 26.43
N LYS A 61 27.96 9.88 26.33
CA LYS A 61 28.31 10.67 27.49
C LYS A 61 27.15 10.87 28.48
N THR A 62 25.93 10.99 27.98
CA THR A 62 24.73 11.06 28.82
C THR A 62 24.56 9.78 29.62
N LEU A 63 24.62 8.62 28.99
CA LEU A 63 24.49 7.34 29.66
C LEU A 63 25.63 7.10 30.67
N ASP A 64 26.86 7.43 30.30
CA ASP A 64 28.02 7.33 31.20
C ASP A 64 27.82 8.20 32.46
N SER A 65 27.26 9.41 32.36
CA SER A 65 27.02 10.31 33.53
C SER A 65 26.02 9.72 34.53
N PHE A 66 25.14 8.80 34.09
CA PHE A 66 24.22 8.03 34.94
C PHE A 66 24.79 6.66 35.36
N GLY A 67 26.08 6.41 35.08
CA GLY A 67 26.74 5.15 35.43
C GLY A 67 26.25 3.98 34.59
N VAL A 68 25.89 4.23 33.32
CA VAL A 68 25.49 3.21 32.32
C VAL A 68 26.53 3.23 31.21
N GLN A 69 27.46 2.30 31.27
CA GLN A 69 28.51 2.15 30.26
C GLN A 69 27.98 1.37 29.06
N VAL A 70 28.10 1.99 27.87
CA VAL A 70 27.64 1.42 26.60
C VAL A 70 28.64 1.74 25.49
N THR A 71 28.72 0.85 24.53
CA THR A 71 29.45 1.10 23.27
C THR A 71 28.45 1.24 22.13
N ILE A 72 28.58 2.30 21.32
CA ILE A 72 27.77 2.46 20.10
C ILE A 72 28.38 1.57 19.02
N THR A 73 27.61 0.58 18.55
CA THR A 73 28.04 -0.41 17.56
C THR A 73 27.63 -0.07 16.15
N ASP A 74 26.49 0.62 15.97
CA ASP A 74 26.00 1.02 14.66
C ASP A 74 25.14 2.28 14.75
N VAL A 75 25.08 3.02 13.61
CA VAL A 75 24.24 4.22 13.46
C VAL A 75 23.55 4.16 12.10
N SER A 76 22.26 3.86 12.13
CA SER A 76 21.43 3.79 10.93
C SER A 76 20.55 5.03 10.80
N CYS A 77 20.75 5.80 9.72
CA CYS A 77 20.02 7.04 9.48
C CYS A 77 18.93 6.86 8.44
N GLY A 78 17.67 6.90 8.91
CA GLY A 78 16.49 6.89 8.06
C GLY A 78 16.01 8.29 7.67
N PRO A 79 14.87 8.38 6.95
CA PRO A 79 14.33 9.65 6.47
C PRO A 79 13.86 10.60 7.58
N ALA A 80 13.32 10.07 8.68
CA ALA A 80 12.72 10.84 9.76
C ALA A 80 13.41 10.63 11.11
N VAL A 81 14.03 9.46 11.32
CA VAL A 81 14.68 9.09 12.57
C VAL A 81 16.05 8.49 12.31
N THR A 82 16.95 8.63 13.29
CA THR A 82 18.24 7.92 13.31
C THR A 82 18.22 6.94 14.47
N ARG A 83 18.56 5.68 14.17
CA ARG A 83 18.72 4.62 15.18
C ARG A 83 20.20 4.52 15.55
N TYR A 84 20.47 4.61 16.85
CA TYR A 84 21.77 4.33 17.47
C TYR A 84 21.69 2.96 18.15
N GLU A 85 22.50 2.01 17.70
CA GLU A 85 22.59 0.69 18.31
C GLU A 85 23.68 0.71 19.39
N LEU A 86 23.29 0.31 20.59
CA LEU A 86 24.12 0.36 21.78
C LEU A 86 24.31 -1.06 22.32
N GLN A 87 25.55 -1.41 22.60
CA GLN A 87 25.87 -2.63 23.35
C GLN A 87 26.20 -2.26 24.78
N PRO A 88 25.36 -2.63 25.76
CA PRO A 88 25.66 -2.44 27.19
C PRO A 88 26.86 -3.27 27.62
N GLU A 89 27.69 -2.75 28.50
CA GLU A 89 28.76 -3.54 29.12
C GLU A 89 28.22 -4.59 30.08
N GLN A 90 29.06 -5.57 30.43
CA GLN A 90 28.67 -6.67 31.33
C GLN A 90 28.23 -6.12 32.68
N GLY A 91 27.07 -6.59 33.16
CA GLY A 91 26.48 -6.15 34.42
C GLY A 91 25.53 -4.94 34.32
N VAL A 92 25.44 -4.28 33.17
CA VAL A 92 24.47 -3.21 32.94
C VAL A 92 23.10 -3.81 32.69
N LYS A 93 22.12 -3.47 33.53
CA LYS A 93 20.72 -3.90 33.34
C LYS A 93 20.04 -3.06 32.25
N VAL A 94 19.38 -3.71 31.30
CA VAL A 94 18.63 -3.06 30.23
C VAL A 94 17.57 -2.09 30.77
N SER A 95 16.91 -2.46 31.89
CA SER A 95 15.92 -1.60 32.56
C SER A 95 16.50 -0.25 33.02
N LYS A 96 17.81 -0.19 33.28
CA LYS A 96 18.47 1.06 33.65
C LYS A 96 18.55 2.01 32.46
N ILE A 97 18.73 1.50 31.24
CA ILE A 97 18.74 2.29 30.01
C ILE A 97 17.34 2.79 29.70
N THR A 98 16.32 1.92 29.76
CA THR A 98 14.94 2.32 29.44
C THR A 98 14.38 3.35 30.44
N ALA A 99 14.78 3.28 31.71
CA ALA A 99 14.38 4.24 32.73
C ALA A 99 14.95 5.67 32.51
N LEU A 100 16.05 5.79 31.75
CA LEU A 100 16.68 7.08 31.42
C LEU A 100 16.10 7.76 30.18
N SER A 101 14.96 7.30 29.67
CA SER A 101 14.34 7.84 28.44
C SER A 101 14.17 9.36 28.51
N ASP A 102 13.65 9.90 29.63
CA ASP A 102 13.39 11.32 29.75
C ASP A 102 14.68 12.15 29.93
N ASP A 103 15.67 11.60 30.62
CA ASP A 103 17.00 12.23 30.77
C ASP A 103 17.72 12.29 29.41
N ILE A 104 17.63 11.25 28.60
CA ILE A 104 18.18 11.21 27.25
C ILE A 104 17.48 12.24 26.36
N LYS A 105 16.13 12.30 26.38
CA LYS A 105 15.35 13.30 25.63
C LYS A 105 15.80 14.74 26.00
N LEU A 106 15.92 15.02 27.28
CA LEU A 106 16.33 16.32 27.74
C LEU A 106 17.75 16.67 27.26
N ASN A 107 18.69 15.76 27.45
CA ASN A 107 20.08 16.00 27.06
C ASN A 107 20.26 16.17 25.55
N LEU A 108 19.54 15.38 24.74
CA LEU A 108 19.58 15.48 23.27
C LEU A 108 18.76 16.65 22.73
N ALA A 109 17.94 17.30 23.57
CA ALA A 109 16.93 18.28 23.18
C ALA A 109 15.99 17.70 22.08
N ALA A 110 15.65 16.42 22.19
CA ALA A 110 14.76 15.71 21.27
C ALA A 110 13.31 15.80 21.76
N ALA A 111 12.37 15.99 20.83
CA ALA A 111 10.95 16.07 21.16
C ALA A 111 10.43 14.73 21.70
N ASP A 112 10.89 13.63 21.14
CA ASP A 112 10.61 12.27 21.60
C ASP A 112 11.76 11.34 21.23
N ILE A 113 11.87 10.19 21.93
CA ILE A 113 12.76 9.10 21.55
C ILE A 113 12.04 7.77 21.75
N ARG A 114 12.44 6.75 21.00
CA ARG A 114 11.96 5.38 21.20
C ARG A 114 13.15 4.50 21.57
N ILE A 115 12.99 3.74 22.66
CA ILE A 115 14.01 2.76 23.08
C ILE A 115 13.47 1.36 22.80
N GLU A 116 14.16 0.62 21.95
CA GLU A 116 13.88 -0.79 21.64
C GLU A 116 14.92 -1.67 22.33
N ALA A 117 14.48 -2.41 23.34
CA ALA A 117 15.40 -3.11 24.21
C ALA A 117 14.89 -4.53 24.62
N PRO A 118 15.42 -5.59 24.04
CA PRO A 118 16.50 -5.61 23.03
C PRO A 118 15.97 -5.36 21.61
N ILE A 119 16.88 -5.09 20.66
CA ILE A 119 16.57 -5.13 19.24
C ILE A 119 16.29 -6.57 18.85
N PRO A 120 15.18 -6.90 18.13
CA PRO A 120 14.88 -8.24 17.69
C PRO A 120 16.04 -8.87 16.91
N GLY A 121 16.51 -10.04 17.39
CA GLY A 121 17.60 -10.78 16.75
C GLY A 121 19.02 -10.24 17.04
N LYS A 122 19.18 -9.18 17.86
CA LYS A 122 20.49 -8.63 18.25
C LYS A 122 20.64 -8.50 19.77
N ALA A 123 21.83 -8.72 20.28
CA ALA A 123 22.18 -8.47 21.69
C ALA A 123 22.55 -6.96 21.90
N ALA A 124 21.66 -6.07 21.46
CA ALA A 124 21.87 -4.62 21.47
C ALA A 124 20.57 -3.88 21.83
N VAL A 125 20.71 -2.66 22.28
CA VAL A 125 19.59 -1.72 22.54
C VAL A 125 19.59 -0.66 21.43
N GLY A 126 18.45 -0.43 20.80
CA GLY A 126 18.25 0.62 19.82
C GLY A 126 17.66 1.87 20.45
N ILE A 127 18.27 3.03 20.21
CA ILE A 127 17.68 4.34 20.57
C ILE A 127 17.41 5.08 19.27
N GLU A 128 16.14 5.32 19.00
CA GLU A 128 15.67 6.07 17.84
C GLU A 128 15.47 7.54 18.25
N VAL A 129 16.20 8.41 17.57
CA VAL A 129 16.17 9.86 17.80
C VAL A 129 15.63 10.53 16.54
N PRO A 130 14.60 11.40 16.63
CA PRO A 130 14.12 12.16 15.48
C PRO A 130 15.21 12.99 14.84
N ASN A 131 15.26 12.99 13.51
CA ASN A 131 16.17 13.84 12.77
C ASN A 131 15.80 15.32 12.95
N LYS A 132 16.77 16.21 12.98
CA LYS A 132 16.51 17.66 13.02
C LYS A 132 15.80 18.14 11.75
N GLU A 133 16.12 17.54 10.63
CA GLU A 133 15.48 17.78 9.34
C GLU A 133 15.09 16.44 8.72
N ASN A 134 13.81 16.30 8.37
CA ASN A 134 13.33 15.12 7.69
C ASN A 134 13.73 15.16 6.22
N SER A 135 14.22 14.05 5.69
CA SER A 135 14.48 13.91 4.27
C SER A 135 13.23 13.39 3.55
N THR A 136 12.87 14.06 2.45
CA THR A 136 11.74 13.62 1.62
C THR A 136 12.13 12.35 0.85
N VAL A 137 11.32 11.30 0.95
CA VAL A 137 11.45 10.09 0.14
C VAL A 137 10.74 10.34 -1.18
N ALA A 138 11.50 10.39 -2.28
CA ALA A 138 10.93 10.63 -3.60
C ALA A 138 10.44 9.32 -4.23
N LEU A 139 9.24 9.33 -4.80
CA LEU A 139 8.68 8.16 -5.49
C LEU A 139 9.61 7.63 -6.58
N ARG A 140 10.27 8.52 -7.33
CA ARG A 140 11.23 8.12 -8.37
C ARG A 140 12.35 7.22 -7.83
N GLU A 141 12.91 7.57 -6.68
CA GLU A 141 13.96 6.77 -6.03
C GLU A 141 13.45 5.38 -5.65
N MET A 142 12.20 5.32 -5.19
CA MET A 142 11.56 4.06 -4.80
C MET A 142 11.29 3.16 -6.01
N LEU A 143 10.71 3.71 -7.08
CA LEU A 143 10.43 2.94 -8.31
C LEU A 143 11.69 2.58 -9.10
N ASP A 144 12.79 3.32 -8.92
CA ASP A 144 14.08 3.03 -9.56
C ASP A 144 14.92 2.00 -8.79
N SER A 145 14.52 1.66 -7.58
CA SER A 145 15.22 0.68 -6.73
C SER A 145 15.18 -0.73 -7.31
N GLN A 146 16.17 -1.53 -6.94
CA GLN A 146 16.26 -2.93 -7.35
C GLN A 146 15.14 -3.77 -6.72
N GLU A 147 14.82 -3.49 -5.46
CA GLU A 147 13.76 -4.17 -4.71
C GLU A 147 12.39 -4.04 -5.40
N PHE A 148 12.10 -2.87 -5.98
CA PHE A 148 10.85 -2.67 -6.72
C PHE A 148 10.90 -3.30 -8.11
N LYS A 149 11.98 -3.10 -8.87
CA LYS A 149 12.11 -3.60 -10.25
C LYS A 149 12.08 -5.12 -10.33
N GLU A 150 12.78 -5.79 -9.42
CA GLU A 150 12.90 -7.25 -9.40
C GLU A 150 11.76 -7.95 -8.64
N HIS A 151 10.85 -7.19 -8.02
CA HIS A 151 9.74 -7.80 -7.29
C HIS A 151 8.82 -8.56 -8.25
N PRO A 152 8.50 -9.84 -8.00
CA PRO A 152 7.80 -10.72 -8.96
C PRO A 152 6.31 -10.41 -9.12
N SER A 153 5.69 -9.67 -8.23
CA SER A 153 4.26 -9.39 -8.26
C SER A 153 3.95 -8.14 -9.08
N ASP A 154 2.93 -8.22 -9.92
CA ASP A 154 2.41 -7.11 -10.73
C ASP A 154 1.71 -6.03 -9.90
N ILE A 155 1.19 -6.38 -8.72
CA ILE A 155 0.54 -5.46 -7.79
C ILE A 155 1.41 -5.15 -6.55
N ALA A 156 2.73 -5.26 -6.71
CA ALA A 156 3.66 -4.74 -5.72
C ALA A 156 3.69 -3.21 -5.75
N PHE A 157 3.79 -2.58 -4.58
CA PHE A 157 3.94 -1.13 -4.50
C PHE A 157 5.06 -0.72 -3.54
N ALA A 158 5.65 0.42 -3.83
CA ALA A 158 6.72 1.01 -3.03
C ALA A 158 6.12 1.75 -1.84
N VAL A 159 6.27 1.22 -0.63
CA VAL A 159 5.71 1.84 0.59
C VAL A 159 6.52 3.06 1.02
N GLY A 160 7.84 2.97 0.96
CA GLY A 160 8.74 4.00 1.43
C GLY A 160 10.10 3.45 1.84
N LYS A 161 10.72 4.10 2.81
CA LYS A 161 11.95 3.63 3.45
C LYS A 161 11.71 3.32 4.91
N ASP A 162 12.38 2.29 5.40
CA ASP A 162 12.38 1.96 6.82
C ASP A 162 13.25 2.94 7.63
N ILE A 163 13.33 2.70 8.94
CA ILE A 163 14.15 3.50 9.86
C ILE A 163 15.66 3.39 9.59
N GLY A 164 16.10 2.37 8.87
CA GLY A 164 17.47 2.19 8.41
C GLY A 164 17.74 2.82 7.04
N GLY A 165 16.71 3.42 6.42
CA GLY A 165 16.81 4.02 5.08
C GLY A 165 16.72 3.02 3.93
N GLN A 166 16.43 1.75 4.20
CA GLN A 166 16.24 0.72 3.19
C GLN A 166 14.89 0.85 2.52
N VAL A 167 14.83 0.56 1.22
CA VAL A 167 13.59 0.59 0.44
C VAL A 167 12.66 -0.54 0.89
N VAL A 168 11.39 -0.20 1.15
CA VAL A 168 10.35 -1.16 1.51
C VAL A 168 9.35 -1.26 0.37
N VAL A 169 9.26 -2.44 -0.22
CA VAL A 169 8.27 -2.82 -1.23
C VAL A 169 7.39 -3.90 -0.63
N THR A 170 6.09 -3.80 -0.86
CA THR A 170 5.12 -4.79 -0.40
C THR A 170 4.20 -5.22 -1.53
N ASP A 171 3.48 -6.33 -1.32
CA ASP A 171 2.65 -6.98 -2.32
C ASP A 171 1.21 -7.07 -1.82
N ILE A 172 0.30 -6.43 -2.56
CA ILE A 172 -1.14 -6.46 -2.22
C ILE A 172 -1.66 -7.90 -2.25
N ALA A 173 -1.20 -8.74 -3.19
CA ALA A 173 -1.65 -10.14 -3.29
C ALA A 173 -1.32 -10.96 -2.04
N LYS A 174 -0.24 -10.62 -1.32
CA LYS A 174 0.14 -11.28 -0.07
C LYS A 174 -0.70 -10.84 1.12
N MET A 175 -1.19 -9.60 1.15
CA MET A 175 -1.94 -9.03 2.27
C MET A 175 -3.37 -9.57 2.46
N PRO A 176 -4.21 -10.04 1.60
CA PRO A 176 -4.62 -9.79 0.22
C PRO A 176 -5.45 -8.52 0.02
N HIS A 177 -5.85 -7.87 1.08
CA HIS A 177 -6.59 -6.61 1.11
C HIS A 177 -5.83 -5.62 2.00
N LEU A 178 -5.98 -4.34 1.76
CA LEU A 178 -5.28 -3.28 2.46
C LEU A 178 -6.25 -2.25 3.02
N LEU A 179 -6.12 -1.93 4.31
CA LEU A 179 -6.79 -0.80 4.94
C LEU A 179 -5.76 0.30 5.19
N ILE A 180 -6.04 1.51 4.69
CA ILE A 180 -5.20 2.69 4.87
C ILE A 180 -5.97 3.69 5.72
N ALA A 181 -5.59 3.87 6.98
CA ALA A 181 -6.24 4.80 7.89
C ALA A 181 -5.29 5.90 8.34
N GLY A 182 -5.83 7.08 8.58
CA GLY A 182 -5.04 8.20 9.09
C GLY A 182 -5.85 9.49 9.19
N ALA A 183 -5.44 10.38 10.10
CA ALA A 183 -6.04 11.71 10.23
C ALA A 183 -5.72 12.59 9.01
N THR A 184 -6.45 13.67 8.83
CA THR A 184 -6.18 14.66 7.78
C THR A 184 -4.71 15.12 7.85
N GLY A 185 -4.03 15.08 6.71
CA GLY A 185 -2.62 15.43 6.61
C GLY A 185 -1.63 14.32 7.02
N SER A 186 -2.10 13.13 7.40
CA SER A 186 -1.24 11.98 7.74
C SER A 186 -0.53 11.34 6.54
N GLY A 187 -0.98 11.63 5.31
CA GLY A 187 -0.44 11.08 4.09
C GLY A 187 -1.27 9.95 3.45
N LYS A 188 -2.54 9.74 3.88
CA LYS A 188 -3.45 8.73 3.32
C LYS A 188 -3.51 8.81 1.78
N SER A 189 -3.86 9.97 1.23
CA SER A 189 -3.93 10.19 -0.23
C SER A 189 -2.57 10.02 -0.91
N VAL A 190 -1.49 10.40 -0.26
CA VAL A 190 -0.12 10.17 -0.79
C VAL A 190 0.16 8.68 -0.90
N CYS A 191 -0.21 7.89 0.10
CA CYS A 191 -0.04 6.43 0.07
C CYS A 191 -0.85 5.78 -1.06
N ILE A 192 -2.13 6.17 -1.22
CA ILE A 192 -3.00 5.69 -2.31
C ILE A 192 -2.40 6.04 -3.67
N ASN A 193 -1.98 7.29 -3.87
CA ASN A 193 -1.34 7.73 -5.10
C ASN A 193 -0.02 6.97 -5.37
N THR A 194 0.79 6.72 -4.35
CA THR A 194 2.01 5.92 -4.46
C THR A 194 1.70 4.49 -4.91
N LEU A 195 0.64 3.88 -4.39
CA LEU A 195 0.18 2.55 -4.77
C LEU A 195 -0.27 2.52 -6.23
N ILE A 196 -1.14 3.47 -6.64
CA ILE A 196 -1.62 3.57 -8.03
C ILE A 196 -0.45 3.76 -8.98
N MET A 197 0.43 4.72 -8.69
CA MET A 197 1.61 5.00 -9.52
C MET A 197 2.55 3.79 -9.59
N SER A 198 2.72 3.02 -8.52
CA SER A 198 3.51 1.80 -8.54
C SER A 198 2.94 0.79 -9.55
N ILE A 199 1.63 0.60 -9.57
CA ILE A 199 0.95 -0.28 -10.54
C ILE A 199 1.15 0.25 -11.97
N LEU A 200 0.94 1.55 -12.22
CA LEU A 200 1.06 2.14 -13.56
C LEU A 200 2.49 2.05 -14.12
N TYR A 201 3.51 2.08 -13.26
CA TYR A 201 4.91 1.97 -13.68
C TYR A 201 5.41 0.53 -13.81
N LYS A 202 4.65 -0.45 -13.30
CA LYS A 202 5.07 -1.86 -13.23
C LYS A 202 4.25 -2.78 -14.12
N SER A 203 2.95 -2.56 -14.23
CA SER A 203 2.00 -3.55 -14.74
C SER A 203 1.34 -3.12 -16.04
N ASN A 204 1.05 -4.10 -16.89
CA ASN A 204 0.32 -3.87 -18.13
C ASN A 204 -1.20 -3.88 -17.81
N PRO A 205 -2.03 -3.09 -18.51
CA PRO A 205 -3.49 -3.14 -18.38
C PRO A 205 -4.12 -4.52 -18.67
N SER A 206 -3.42 -5.40 -19.38
CA SER A 206 -3.84 -6.79 -19.59
C SER A 206 -3.64 -7.68 -18.36
N ASP A 207 -2.74 -7.30 -17.46
CA ASP A 207 -2.38 -8.10 -16.30
C ASP A 207 -3.00 -7.54 -15.01
N VAL A 208 -3.23 -6.21 -14.96
CA VAL A 208 -3.85 -5.54 -13.81
C VAL A 208 -4.89 -4.52 -14.25
N ARG A 209 -6.08 -4.61 -13.69
CA ARG A 209 -7.18 -3.67 -13.91
C ARG A 209 -7.56 -2.98 -12.61
N LEU A 210 -8.07 -1.76 -12.73
CA LEU A 210 -8.42 -0.92 -11.59
C LEU A 210 -9.89 -0.53 -11.61
N ILE A 211 -10.53 -0.53 -10.44
CA ILE A 211 -11.78 0.15 -10.16
C ILE A 211 -11.47 1.18 -9.08
N MET A 212 -11.80 2.44 -9.33
CA MET A 212 -11.54 3.53 -8.39
C MET A 212 -12.85 4.19 -7.97
N VAL A 213 -13.02 4.41 -6.67
CA VAL A 213 -14.20 5.05 -6.07
C VAL A 213 -13.74 6.27 -5.29
N ASP A 214 -14.21 7.45 -5.70
CA ASP A 214 -13.90 8.76 -5.11
C ASP A 214 -15.18 9.57 -4.92
N PRO A 215 -15.91 9.37 -3.81
CA PRO A 215 -17.17 10.07 -3.56
C PRO A 215 -17.03 11.58 -3.43
N LYS A 216 -15.84 12.06 -3.05
CA LYS A 216 -15.53 13.49 -2.87
C LYS A 216 -15.09 14.18 -4.14
N VAL A 217 -14.75 13.44 -5.19
CA VAL A 217 -14.25 13.98 -6.49
C VAL A 217 -12.99 14.84 -6.31
N VAL A 218 -12.08 14.43 -5.43
CA VAL A 218 -10.91 15.25 -5.07
C VAL A 218 -9.60 14.58 -5.46
N GLU A 219 -9.45 13.28 -5.14
CA GLU A 219 -8.15 12.62 -5.15
C GLU A 219 -7.90 11.74 -6.39
N LEU A 220 -8.92 10.99 -6.84
CA LEU A 220 -8.74 9.96 -7.87
C LEU A 220 -9.23 10.36 -9.26
N SER A 221 -9.99 11.43 -9.38
CA SER A 221 -10.55 11.89 -10.67
C SER A 221 -9.48 12.22 -11.72
N VAL A 222 -8.25 12.53 -11.30
CA VAL A 222 -7.10 12.77 -12.18
C VAL A 222 -6.67 11.55 -12.98
N TYR A 223 -7.07 10.34 -12.54
CA TYR A 223 -6.76 9.07 -13.20
C TYR A 223 -7.77 8.68 -14.27
N ASN A 224 -8.84 9.46 -14.50
CA ASN A 224 -9.77 9.16 -15.57
C ASN A 224 -9.04 9.11 -16.93
N GLY A 225 -9.34 8.07 -17.71
CA GLY A 225 -8.74 7.84 -19.02
C GLY A 225 -7.46 7.00 -19.04
N ILE A 226 -6.93 6.56 -17.88
CA ILE A 226 -5.83 5.60 -17.89
C ILE A 226 -6.32 4.22 -18.35
N PRO A 227 -5.52 3.47 -19.13
CA PRO A 227 -5.95 2.21 -19.73
C PRO A 227 -6.18 1.07 -18.72
N HIS A 228 -5.73 1.22 -17.49
CA HIS A 228 -5.96 0.24 -16.42
C HIS A 228 -7.37 0.28 -15.85
N LEU A 229 -8.10 1.40 -15.98
CA LEU A 229 -9.46 1.49 -15.47
C LEU A 229 -10.41 0.55 -16.22
N LEU A 230 -11.23 -0.20 -15.49
CA LEU A 230 -12.35 -0.98 -16.03
C LEU A 230 -13.53 -0.07 -16.38
N ILE A 231 -13.77 0.92 -15.54
CA ILE A 231 -14.82 1.93 -15.67
C ILE A 231 -14.22 3.29 -15.27
N PRO A 232 -14.78 4.42 -15.71
CA PRO A 232 -14.41 5.73 -15.20
C PRO A 232 -14.48 5.77 -13.66
N VAL A 233 -13.69 6.63 -13.03
CA VAL A 233 -13.69 6.79 -11.57
C VAL A 233 -15.12 7.04 -11.09
N VAL A 234 -15.57 6.20 -10.16
CA VAL A 234 -16.95 6.21 -9.65
C VAL A 234 -17.07 7.26 -8.55
N THR A 235 -17.93 8.24 -8.75
CA THR A 235 -18.13 9.35 -7.81
C THR A 235 -19.48 9.28 -7.09
N ASP A 236 -20.44 8.55 -7.64
CA ASP A 236 -21.76 8.35 -7.04
C ASP A 236 -21.76 7.12 -6.12
N PRO A 237 -22.20 7.25 -4.85
CA PRO A 237 -22.22 6.13 -3.90
C PRO A 237 -23.08 4.94 -4.32
N LYS A 238 -24.20 5.15 -5.03
CA LYS A 238 -25.04 4.05 -5.52
C LYS A 238 -24.35 3.30 -6.64
N LYS A 239 -23.66 4.02 -7.54
CA LYS A 239 -22.83 3.40 -8.58
C LYS A 239 -21.62 2.68 -7.97
N ALA A 240 -21.10 3.16 -6.85
CA ALA A 240 -20.03 2.47 -6.12
C ALA A 240 -20.51 1.13 -5.56
N ALA A 241 -21.71 1.08 -4.95
CA ALA A 241 -22.31 -0.18 -4.52
C ALA A 241 -22.54 -1.15 -5.70
N ALA A 242 -23.01 -0.65 -6.85
CA ALA A 242 -23.16 -1.45 -8.06
C ALA A 242 -21.82 -2.00 -8.58
N ALA A 243 -20.75 -1.19 -8.56
CA ALA A 243 -19.40 -1.62 -8.96
C ALA A 243 -18.83 -2.70 -8.02
N LEU A 244 -19.06 -2.59 -6.71
CA LEU A 244 -18.67 -3.62 -5.74
C LEU A 244 -19.46 -4.92 -5.93
N ASN A 245 -20.75 -4.84 -6.18
CA ASN A 245 -21.59 -6.00 -6.49
C ASN A 245 -21.16 -6.66 -7.81
N TRP A 246 -20.78 -5.89 -8.83
CA TRP A 246 -20.18 -6.43 -10.04
C TRP A 246 -18.91 -7.23 -9.73
N ALA A 247 -18.03 -6.71 -8.87
CA ALA A 247 -16.83 -7.43 -8.49
C ALA A 247 -17.13 -8.75 -7.76
N VAL A 248 -18.19 -8.81 -6.96
CA VAL A 248 -18.68 -10.07 -6.34
C VAL A 248 -19.17 -11.07 -7.41
N MET A 249 -19.88 -10.59 -8.44
CA MET A 249 -20.29 -11.44 -9.57
C MET A 249 -19.08 -11.93 -10.36
N GLU A 250 -18.15 -11.05 -10.71
CA GLU A 250 -16.90 -11.41 -11.41
C GLU A 250 -16.11 -12.46 -10.63
N MET A 251 -15.99 -12.29 -9.32
CA MET A 251 -15.37 -13.28 -8.43
C MET A 251 -16.04 -14.65 -8.59
N THR A 252 -17.37 -14.69 -8.59
CA THR A 252 -18.15 -15.94 -8.71
C THR A 252 -17.95 -16.60 -10.08
N GLU A 253 -17.92 -15.80 -11.14
CA GLU A 253 -17.66 -16.30 -12.50
C GLU A 253 -16.23 -16.84 -12.65
N ARG A 254 -15.25 -16.18 -12.02
CA ARG A 254 -13.87 -16.70 -11.99
C ARG A 254 -13.78 -18.04 -11.30
N TYR A 255 -14.48 -18.23 -10.18
CA TYR A 255 -14.51 -19.53 -9.49
C TYR A 255 -15.14 -20.65 -10.36
N LYS A 256 -16.16 -20.36 -11.16
CA LYS A 256 -16.70 -21.32 -12.14
C LYS A 256 -15.63 -21.69 -13.18
N LYS A 257 -14.95 -20.68 -13.77
CA LYS A 257 -13.86 -20.91 -14.72
C LYS A 257 -12.72 -21.73 -14.12
N PHE A 258 -12.40 -21.49 -12.85
CA PHE A 258 -11.35 -22.26 -12.14
C PHE A 258 -11.78 -23.71 -11.92
N ALA A 259 -13.04 -23.95 -11.57
CA ALA A 259 -13.58 -25.29 -11.40
C ALA A 259 -13.57 -26.05 -12.74
N ASP A 260 -14.04 -25.44 -13.81
CA ASP A 260 -14.05 -26.03 -15.16
C ASP A 260 -12.63 -26.32 -15.66
N ALA A 261 -11.68 -25.44 -15.35
CA ALA A 261 -10.27 -25.63 -15.66
C ALA A 261 -9.54 -26.60 -14.69
N GLY A 262 -10.15 -27.01 -13.57
CA GLY A 262 -9.54 -27.88 -12.57
C GLY A 262 -8.36 -27.21 -11.82
N VAL A 263 -8.43 -25.90 -11.61
CA VAL A 263 -7.44 -25.09 -10.89
C VAL A 263 -8.06 -24.43 -9.66
N ARG A 264 -7.23 -23.87 -8.76
CA ARG A 264 -7.71 -23.34 -7.47
C ARG A 264 -7.69 -21.81 -7.37
N ASP A 265 -6.91 -21.16 -8.22
CA ASP A 265 -6.67 -19.72 -8.16
C ASP A 265 -6.37 -19.12 -9.53
N LEU A 266 -6.30 -17.78 -9.58
CA LEU A 266 -6.02 -17.01 -10.78
C LEU A 266 -4.69 -17.40 -11.42
N LYS A 267 -3.65 -17.63 -10.60
CA LYS A 267 -2.33 -17.98 -11.13
C LYS A 267 -2.38 -19.32 -11.86
N GLY A 268 -2.94 -20.34 -11.22
CA GLY A 268 -3.11 -21.67 -11.83
C GLY A 268 -3.94 -21.63 -13.12
N TYR A 269 -4.97 -20.77 -13.15
CA TYR A 269 -5.77 -20.54 -14.35
C TYR A 269 -4.94 -19.92 -15.47
N ASN A 270 -4.25 -18.81 -15.18
CA ASN A 270 -3.43 -18.11 -16.18
C ASN A 270 -2.24 -18.95 -16.67
N ASP A 271 -1.62 -19.74 -15.78
CA ASP A 271 -0.56 -20.68 -16.16
C ASP A 271 -1.08 -21.76 -17.13
N LYS A 272 -2.31 -22.25 -16.93
CA LYS A 272 -2.97 -23.20 -17.82
C LYS A 272 -3.32 -22.59 -19.17
N VAL A 273 -3.88 -21.36 -19.15
CA VAL A 273 -4.20 -20.60 -20.38
C VAL A 273 -2.93 -20.39 -21.22
N ALA A 274 -1.82 -20.01 -20.59
CA ALA A 274 -0.56 -19.81 -21.31
C ALA A 274 -0.03 -21.08 -21.99
N GLN A 275 -0.36 -22.27 -21.47
CA GLN A 275 -0.01 -23.55 -22.10
C GLN A 275 -0.90 -23.88 -23.31
N VAL A 276 -2.16 -23.41 -23.32
CA VAL A 276 -3.16 -23.68 -24.39
C VAL A 276 -3.13 -22.60 -25.48
N GLU A 277 -2.70 -21.37 -25.20
CA GLU A 277 -2.55 -20.29 -26.19
C GLU A 277 -1.73 -20.71 -27.44
N HIS A 278 -0.86 -21.72 -27.31
CA HIS A 278 -0.12 -22.30 -28.44
C HIS A 278 -1.00 -23.16 -29.40
N LEU A 279 -2.25 -23.45 -28.99
CA LEU A 279 -3.17 -24.31 -29.76
C LEU A 279 -4.26 -23.53 -30.52
N ASN A 280 -4.18 -22.17 -30.59
CA ASN A 280 -5.12 -21.29 -31.30
C ASN A 280 -6.59 -21.38 -30.85
N ASP A 281 -6.85 -21.66 -29.58
CA ASP A 281 -8.21 -21.58 -29.03
C ASP A 281 -8.47 -20.14 -28.57
N GLU A 282 -9.14 -19.35 -29.40
CA GLU A 282 -9.45 -17.93 -29.16
C GLU A 282 -10.41 -17.69 -27.97
N GLU A 283 -11.04 -18.74 -27.43
CA GLU A 283 -12.04 -18.63 -26.37
C GLU A 283 -11.45 -18.51 -24.95
N VAL A 284 -10.17 -18.83 -24.73
CA VAL A 284 -9.57 -18.89 -23.40
C VAL A 284 -8.52 -17.78 -23.23
N GLN A 285 -8.91 -16.69 -22.60
CA GLN A 285 -8.02 -15.55 -22.35
C GLN A 285 -7.54 -15.51 -20.89
N LYS A 286 -6.32 -15.00 -20.69
CA LYS A 286 -5.80 -14.68 -19.36
C LYS A 286 -6.70 -13.69 -18.63
N LEU A 287 -6.90 -13.91 -17.35
CA LEU A 287 -7.66 -13.01 -16.48
C LEU A 287 -6.71 -12.06 -15.74
N PRO A 288 -6.98 -10.74 -15.76
CA PRO A 288 -6.17 -9.79 -15.01
C PRO A 288 -6.45 -9.88 -13.50
N GLN A 289 -5.49 -9.45 -12.69
CA GLN A 289 -5.78 -9.07 -11.32
C GLN A 289 -6.64 -7.80 -11.31
N ILE A 290 -7.52 -7.66 -10.33
CA ILE A 290 -8.37 -6.48 -10.18
C ILE A 290 -8.07 -5.85 -8.82
N VAL A 291 -7.70 -4.57 -8.81
CA VAL A 291 -7.53 -3.80 -7.57
C VAL A 291 -8.63 -2.74 -7.49
N ILE A 292 -9.43 -2.83 -6.43
CA ILE A 292 -10.53 -1.92 -6.16
C ILE A 292 -10.06 -0.95 -5.09
N ILE A 293 -10.03 0.34 -5.40
CA ILE A 293 -9.54 1.40 -4.51
C ILE A 293 -10.70 2.29 -4.09
N ILE A 294 -10.93 2.41 -2.79
CA ILE A 294 -11.95 3.28 -2.20
C ILE A 294 -11.24 4.34 -1.38
N ASP A 295 -11.31 5.61 -1.79
CA ASP A 295 -10.61 6.72 -1.12
C ASP A 295 -11.22 7.06 0.24
N GLU A 296 -12.55 7.00 0.37
CA GLU A 296 -13.25 7.30 1.63
C GLU A 296 -14.45 6.36 1.82
N LEU A 297 -14.26 5.28 2.57
CA LEU A 297 -15.33 4.32 2.84
C LEU A 297 -16.47 4.94 3.64
N ALA A 298 -16.16 5.86 4.56
CA ALA A 298 -17.17 6.45 5.44
C ALA A 298 -18.29 7.15 4.64
N ASP A 299 -17.97 7.80 3.53
CA ASP A 299 -18.95 8.48 2.69
C ASP A 299 -19.92 7.49 2.00
N LEU A 300 -19.41 6.32 1.59
CA LEU A 300 -20.26 5.26 1.02
C LEU A 300 -21.21 4.66 2.07
N MET A 301 -20.68 4.44 3.28
CA MET A 301 -21.45 3.88 4.39
C MET A 301 -22.57 4.81 4.88
N MET A 302 -22.48 6.11 4.63
CA MET A 302 -23.56 7.07 4.94
C MET A 302 -24.75 6.96 3.98
N VAL A 303 -24.54 6.48 2.74
CA VAL A 303 -25.57 6.49 1.68
C VAL A 303 -26.15 5.10 1.41
N ALA A 304 -25.31 4.08 1.36
CA ALA A 304 -25.70 2.71 1.01
C ALA A 304 -24.99 1.69 1.93
N PRO A 305 -25.18 1.74 3.26
CA PRO A 305 -24.40 0.95 4.21
C PRO A 305 -24.53 -0.56 3.97
N GLY A 306 -25.75 -1.08 3.84
CA GLY A 306 -25.99 -2.53 3.73
C GLY A 306 -25.37 -3.15 2.49
N GLU A 307 -25.57 -2.54 1.32
CA GLU A 307 -25.07 -3.07 0.05
C GLU A 307 -23.54 -3.02 -0.03
N VAL A 308 -22.96 -1.92 0.46
CA VAL A 308 -21.48 -1.71 0.46
C VAL A 308 -20.82 -2.67 1.44
N GLU A 309 -21.38 -2.80 2.66
CA GLU A 309 -20.87 -3.69 3.71
C GLU A 309 -20.89 -5.16 3.25
N ASP A 310 -22.03 -5.63 2.75
CA ASP A 310 -22.19 -7.00 2.28
C ASP A 310 -21.21 -7.33 1.15
N ALA A 311 -21.05 -6.43 0.18
CA ALA A 311 -20.13 -6.63 -0.93
C ALA A 311 -18.66 -6.66 -0.46
N ILE A 312 -18.25 -5.73 0.41
CA ILE A 312 -16.90 -5.68 0.98
C ILE A 312 -16.63 -6.95 1.81
N CYS A 313 -17.56 -7.38 2.65
CA CYS A 313 -17.40 -8.60 3.46
C CYS A 313 -17.19 -9.84 2.58
N ARG A 314 -17.98 -10.01 1.52
CA ARG A 314 -17.83 -11.14 0.57
C ARG A 314 -16.51 -11.11 -0.14
N LEU A 315 -16.10 -9.95 -0.67
CA LEU A 315 -14.81 -9.78 -1.34
C LEU A 315 -13.66 -10.04 -0.37
N ALA A 316 -13.69 -9.46 0.83
CA ALA A 316 -12.64 -9.64 1.83
C ALA A 316 -12.41 -11.10 2.22
N GLN A 317 -13.49 -11.90 2.27
CA GLN A 317 -13.41 -13.32 2.65
C GLN A 317 -12.97 -14.24 1.50
N LEU A 318 -13.38 -13.95 0.27
CA LEU A 318 -13.32 -14.92 -0.82
C LEU A 318 -12.51 -14.45 -2.04
N ALA A 319 -12.23 -13.16 -2.22
CA ALA A 319 -11.73 -12.65 -3.49
C ALA A 319 -10.23 -12.91 -3.75
N ARG A 320 -9.45 -13.29 -2.73
CA ARG A 320 -8.00 -13.52 -2.85
C ARG A 320 -7.62 -14.49 -3.97
N ALA A 321 -8.22 -15.68 -3.98
CA ALA A 321 -7.90 -16.70 -4.99
C ALA A 321 -8.41 -16.31 -6.38
N ALA A 322 -9.46 -15.48 -6.46
CA ALA A 322 -9.95 -14.91 -7.72
C ALA A 322 -9.08 -13.77 -8.26
N GLY A 323 -8.05 -13.32 -7.52
CA GLY A 323 -7.17 -12.22 -7.90
C GLY A 323 -7.87 -10.86 -7.86
N ILE A 324 -8.81 -10.67 -6.92
CA ILE A 324 -9.51 -9.41 -6.70
C ILE A 324 -9.14 -8.89 -5.31
N HIS A 325 -8.66 -7.66 -5.25
CA HIS A 325 -8.07 -7.07 -4.06
C HIS A 325 -8.71 -5.73 -3.72
N LEU A 326 -8.97 -5.49 -2.43
CA LEU A 326 -9.51 -4.25 -1.92
C LEU A 326 -8.39 -3.39 -1.32
N VAL A 327 -8.40 -2.12 -1.65
CA VAL A 327 -7.63 -1.06 -0.97
C VAL A 327 -8.65 -0.05 -0.47
N ILE A 328 -8.84 0.00 0.83
CA ILE A 328 -9.90 0.79 1.48
C ILE A 328 -9.25 1.86 2.35
N ALA A 329 -9.75 3.08 2.22
CA ALA A 329 -9.30 4.19 3.05
C ALA A 329 -10.45 5.00 3.66
#